data_1034d54e5226db6fb3cae1b73a929e13
#
_entry.id   1034d54e5226db6fb3cae1b73a929e13
#
_cell.length_a   1.000
_cell.length_b   1.000
_cell.length_c   1.000
_cell.angle_alpha   90.00
_cell.angle_beta   90.00
_cell.angle_gamma   90.00
#
_symmetry.space_group_name_H-M   'P 1'
#
loop_
_entity.id
_entity.type
_entity.pdbx_description
1 polymer ?
#
loop_
_entity_poly.entity_id
_entity_poly.type
_entity_poly.pdbx_seq_one_letter_code
_entity_poly.pdbx_strand_id
1 'polypeptide(L)' 'MVELTTEGIEALAKAMAIIGTGFASAWAEKVIGTAAIGAMVENEAIFGKALVLTVLPETIVIFGLVVAILI' A
#
# COMPACT_ATOMS: atom_id res chain seq x y z
N MET A 1 11.10 17.92 -27.06
CA MET A 1 11.47 17.89 -25.64
C MET A 1 10.21 17.97 -24.80
N VAL A 2 10.15 17.19 -23.75
CA VAL A 2 9.02 17.25 -22.85
C VAL A 2 9.23 18.40 -21.87
N GLU A 3 8.29 19.33 -21.82
CA GLU A 3 8.32 20.42 -20.87
C GLU A 3 7.59 20.02 -19.58
N LEU A 4 8.16 20.42 -18.44
CA LEU A 4 7.53 20.22 -17.15
C LEU A 4 6.55 21.37 -16.89
N THR A 5 5.32 21.17 -17.35
CA THR A 5 4.22 22.10 -17.07
C THR A 5 3.68 21.85 -15.67
N THR A 6 2.87 22.78 -15.17
CA THR A 6 2.17 22.59 -13.90
C THR A 6 1.35 21.30 -13.91
N GLU A 7 0.64 21.03 -15.00
CA GLU A 7 -0.13 19.81 -15.16
C GLU A 7 0.76 18.57 -15.16
N GLY A 8 1.91 18.66 -15.83
CA GLY A 8 2.89 17.56 -15.85
C GLY A 8 3.48 17.27 -14.48
N ILE A 9 3.78 18.32 -13.71
CA ILE A 9 4.31 18.19 -12.36
C ILE A 9 3.24 17.59 -11.44
N GLU A 10 2.00 18.01 -11.55
CA GLU A 10 0.89 17.46 -10.77
C GLU A 10 0.68 15.97 -11.10
N ALA A 11 0.72 15.61 -12.37
CA ALA A 11 0.60 14.22 -12.79
C ALA A 11 1.73 13.35 -12.19
N LEU A 12 2.94 13.89 -12.21
CA LEU A 12 4.09 13.20 -11.62
C LEU A 12 3.94 13.06 -10.11
N ALA A 13 3.49 14.11 -9.43
CA ALA A 13 3.25 14.08 -7.98
C ALA A 13 2.20 13.04 -7.61
N LYS A 14 1.11 12.95 -8.38
CA LYS A 14 0.09 11.91 -8.18
C LYS A 14 0.67 10.52 -8.34
N ALA A 15 1.44 10.30 -9.39
CA ALA A 15 2.10 9.02 -9.64
C ALA A 15 3.03 8.65 -8.49
N MET A 16 3.82 9.61 -8.00
CA MET A 16 4.75 9.38 -6.89
C MET A 16 4.01 9.03 -5.59
N ALA A 17 2.90 9.69 -5.31
CA ALA A 17 2.09 9.40 -4.14
C ALA A 17 1.59 7.95 -4.15
N ILE A 18 1.09 7.49 -5.30
CA ILE A 18 0.59 6.12 -5.46
C ILE A 18 1.74 5.11 -5.43
N ILE A 19 2.82 5.39 -6.15
CA ILE A 19 3.97 4.48 -6.20
C ILE A 19 4.58 4.33 -4.81
N GLY A 20 4.83 5.44 -4.11
CA GLY A 20 5.47 5.41 -2.79
C GLY A 20 4.63 4.67 -1.77
N THR A 21 3.35 5.00 -1.66
CA THR A 21 2.44 4.34 -0.72
C THR A 21 2.14 2.90 -1.13
N GLY A 22 2.07 2.61 -2.43
CA GLY A 22 1.90 1.26 -2.94
C GLY A 22 3.07 0.36 -2.56
N PHE A 23 4.30 0.84 -2.73
CA PHE A 23 5.49 0.08 -2.30
C PHE A 23 5.53 -0.11 -0.79
N ALA A 24 5.21 0.92 -0.02
CA ALA A 24 5.19 0.81 1.44
C ALA A 24 4.16 -0.21 1.90
N SER A 25 2.97 -0.17 1.32
CA SER A 25 1.90 -1.12 1.61
C SER A 25 2.30 -2.55 1.23
N ALA A 26 2.84 -2.73 0.02
CA ALA A 26 3.28 -4.05 -0.45
C ALA A 26 4.39 -4.63 0.42
N TRP A 27 5.33 -3.80 0.84
CA TRP A 27 6.41 -4.24 1.73
C TRP A 27 5.85 -4.74 3.06
N ALA A 28 4.97 -3.95 3.68
CA ALA A 28 4.36 -4.32 4.95
C ALA A 28 3.50 -5.58 4.81
N GLU A 29 2.70 -5.69 3.75
CA GLU A 29 1.86 -6.87 3.50
C GLU A 29 2.71 -8.13 3.27
N LYS A 30 3.84 -7.99 2.58
CA LYS A 30 4.76 -9.11 2.37
C LYS A 30 5.28 -9.65 3.70
N VAL A 31 5.72 -8.77 4.58
CA VAL A 31 6.29 -9.16 5.88
C VAL A 31 5.21 -9.74 6.78
N ILE A 32 4.10 -9.03 6.94
CA ILE A 32 3.00 -9.46 7.81
C ILE A 32 2.34 -10.71 7.25
N GLY A 33 2.06 -10.75 5.95
CA GLY A 33 1.40 -11.86 5.30
C GLY A 33 2.20 -13.16 5.40
N THR A 34 3.51 -13.08 5.21
CA THR A 34 4.39 -14.24 5.34
C THR A 34 4.34 -14.79 6.77
N ALA A 35 4.44 -13.91 7.76
CA ALA A 35 4.34 -14.31 9.17
C ALA A 35 2.97 -14.87 9.51
N ALA A 36 1.90 -14.27 8.97
CA ALA A 36 0.52 -14.71 9.18
C ALA A 36 0.30 -16.11 8.62
N ILE A 37 0.79 -16.39 7.42
CA ILE A 37 0.69 -17.71 6.81
C ILE A 37 1.41 -18.75 7.67
N GLY A 38 2.62 -18.45 8.13
CA GLY A 38 3.37 -19.34 9.01
C GLY A 38 2.64 -19.64 10.32
N ALA A 39 2.02 -18.62 10.91
CA ALA A 39 1.25 -18.80 12.14
C ALA A 39 -0.01 -19.64 11.91
N MET A 40 -0.67 -19.48 10.76
CA MET A 40 -1.87 -20.24 10.42
C MET A 40 -1.60 -21.72 10.19
N VAL A 41 -0.39 -22.08 9.77
CA VAL A 41 0.02 -23.48 9.64
C VAL A 41 -0.04 -24.18 11.02
N GLU A 42 0.31 -23.46 12.07
CA GLU A 42 0.28 -24.00 13.43
C GLU A 42 -1.09 -23.88 14.10
N ASN A 43 -1.86 -22.87 13.75
CA ASN A 43 -3.15 -22.61 14.36
C ASN A 43 -4.12 -21.94 13.37
N GLU A 44 -4.95 -22.73 12.73
CA GLU A 44 -5.95 -22.26 11.76
C GLU A 44 -6.98 -21.31 12.38
N ALA A 45 -7.18 -21.37 13.68
CA ALA A 45 -8.16 -20.53 14.36
C ALA A 45 -7.82 -19.04 14.32
N ILE A 46 -6.58 -18.68 14.00
CA ILE A 46 -6.17 -17.28 13.90
C ILE A 46 -6.43 -16.66 12.53
N PHE A 47 -7.05 -17.37 11.60
CA PHE A 47 -7.25 -16.88 10.23
C PHE A 47 -7.85 -15.47 10.19
N GLY A 48 -8.88 -15.19 10.96
CA GLY A 48 -9.53 -13.89 10.98
C GLY A 48 -8.58 -12.77 11.40
N LYS A 49 -7.81 -12.99 12.46
CA LYS A 49 -6.82 -12.02 12.94
C LYS A 49 -5.68 -11.82 11.92
N ALA A 50 -5.21 -12.91 11.35
CA ALA A 50 -4.15 -12.89 10.36
C ALA A 50 -4.59 -12.11 9.12
N LEU A 51 -5.83 -12.30 8.67
CA LEU A 51 -6.39 -11.58 7.53
C LEU A 51 -6.44 -10.07 7.81
N VAL A 52 -6.98 -9.68 8.98
CA VAL A 52 -7.05 -8.26 9.36
C VAL A 52 -5.67 -7.63 9.39
N LEU A 53 -4.70 -8.27 10.03
CA LEU A 53 -3.34 -7.74 10.11
C LEU A 53 -2.67 -7.63 8.74
N THR A 54 -2.95 -8.57 7.85
CA THR A 54 -2.35 -8.57 6.51
C THR A 54 -2.91 -7.44 5.63
N VAL A 55 -4.19 -7.10 5.79
CA VAL A 55 -4.81 -6.05 4.97
C VAL A 55 -4.72 -4.65 5.57
N LEU A 56 -4.35 -4.51 6.85
CA LEU A 56 -4.21 -3.19 7.48
C LEU A 56 -3.25 -2.26 6.72
N PRO A 57 -2.10 -2.71 6.21
CA PRO A 57 -1.21 -1.84 5.45
C PRO A 57 -1.83 -1.26 4.18
N GLU A 58 -2.92 -1.82 3.69
CA GLU A 58 -3.64 -1.28 2.54
C GLU A 58 -4.12 0.15 2.80
N THR A 59 -4.31 0.54 4.05
CA THR A 59 -4.66 1.91 4.41
C THR A 59 -3.61 2.92 3.96
N ILE A 60 -2.35 2.51 3.88
CA ILE A 60 -1.25 3.38 3.43
C ILE A 60 -1.49 3.81 1.99
N VAL A 61 -1.77 2.87 1.10
CA VAL A 61 -2.02 3.19 -0.32
C VAL A 61 -3.36 3.88 -0.52
N ILE A 62 -4.34 3.59 0.32
CA ILE A 62 -5.63 4.31 0.28
C ILE A 62 -5.41 5.79 0.60
N PHE A 63 -4.62 6.11 1.63
CA PHE A 63 -4.27 7.50 1.92
C PHE A 63 -3.45 8.12 0.80
N GLY A 64 -2.56 7.36 0.18
CA GLY A 64 -1.82 7.81 -1.00
C GLY A 64 -2.76 8.16 -2.16
N LEU A 65 -3.80 7.35 -2.36
CA LEU A 65 -4.83 7.62 -3.36
C LEU A 65 -5.58 8.92 -3.06
N VAL A 66 -5.95 9.14 -1.80
CA VAL A 66 -6.62 10.37 -1.38
C VAL A 66 -5.73 11.58 -1.68
N VAL A 67 -4.45 11.51 -1.34
CA VAL A 67 -3.51 12.58 -1.64
C VAL A 67 -3.42 12.82 -3.15
N ALA A 68 -3.35 11.76 -3.93
CA ALA A 68 -3.29 11.88 -5.39
C ALA A 68 -4.56 12.54 -5.97
N ILE A 69 -5.72 12.25 -5.41
CA ILE A 69 -6.97 12.88 -5.83
C ILE A 69 -6.98 14.37 -5.48
N LEU A 70 -6.42 14.75 -4.34
CA LEU A 70 -6.40 16.13 -3.87
C LEU A 70 -5.37 17.01 -4.62
N ILE A 71 -4.40 16.43 -5.25
CA ILE A 71 -3.47 17.15 -6.11
C ILE A 71 -4.16 17.46 -7.43
#